data_6c7dd99cbe81b09db6c0710aec99da87
#
_entry.id   6c7dd99cbe81b09db6c0710aec99da87
#
_cell.length_a   1.000
_cell.length_b   1.000
_cell.length_c   1.000
_cell.angle_alpha   90.00
_cell.angle_beta   90.00
_cell.angle_gamma   90.00
#
_symmetry.space_group_name_H-M   'P 1'
#
loop_
_entity.id
_entity.type
_entity.pdbx_description
1 polymer ?
#
loop_
_entity_poly.entity_id
_entity_poly.type
_entity_poly.pdbx_seq_one_letter_code
_entity_poly.pdbx_strand_id
1 'polypeptide(L)'
;EFTFMGGSMGAVVGGKFVRAATLALDENIPLVCFAASGGARMQEALFSLMQMAKTSAALEKLKQAGVPYISVLTDPVFGGVSASLAMLGDLNIAEPNALIGFAGPRVIEQTVRETLPEGFQRSEFLLEHGTVDMIVHRHEMRARVGSVLRKLTHHDVTPVSSLSTDDADVSEPIVEEATLADTADVTFESIEPAKKDTSSTAKSDDHTRNA
;
A
#
# COMPACT_ATOMS: atom_id res chain seq x y z
N GLU A 1 -4.82 6.25 -1.22
CA GLU A 1 -4.71 7.34 -2.21
C GLU A 1 -3.26 7.83 -2.29
N PHE A 2 -2.59 7.54 -3.43
CA PHE A 2 -1.16 7.83 -3.59
C PHE A 2 -0.86 9.33 -3.68
N THR A 3 -1.78 10.12 -4.21
CA THR A 3 -1.61 11.58 -4.33
C THR A 3 -1.47 12.29 -2.98
N PHE A 4 -2.03 11.70 -1.91
CA PHE A 4 -1.86 12.23 -0.56
C PHE A 4 -0.60 11.67 0.11
N MET A 5 0.43 12.47 0.24
CA MET A 5 1.72 12.12 0.88
C MET A 5 2.33 10.81 0.37
N GLY A 6 2.24 10.55 -0.94
CA GLY A 6 2.71 9.31 -1.56
C GLY A 6 1.97 8.06 -1.09
N GLY A 7 0.73 8.17 -0.62
CA GLY A 7 -0.02 7.05 -0.04
C GLY A 7 0.63 6.45 1.20
N SER A 8 1.53 7.19 1.86
CA SER A 8 2.34 6.65 2.95
C SER A 8 1.54 6.27 4.19
N MET A 9 1.90 5.15 4.80
CA MET A 9 1.28 4.62 6.01
C MET A 9 1.83 5.33 7.25
N GLY A 10 0.97 6.01 7.99
CA GLY A 10 1.23 6.53 9.33
C GLY A 10 0.39 5.82 10.38
N ALA A 11 0.43 6.32 11.62
CA ALA A 11 -0.26 5.74 12.78
C ALA A 11 -1.78 5.56 12.56
N VAL A 12 -2.43 6.53 11.90
CA VAL A 12 -3.86 6.48 11.61
C VAL A 12 -4.20 5.37 10.61
N VAL A 13 -3.41 5.23 9.53
CA VAL A 13 -3.63 4.20 8.51
C VAL A 13 -3.44 2.81 9.11
N GLY A 14 -2.32 2.59 9.83
CA GLY A 14 -2.09 1.33 10.52
C GLY A 14 -3.17 0.99 11.55
N GLY A 15 -3.63 2.00 12.31
CA GLY A 15 -4.72 1.83 13.26
C GLY A 15 -6.06 1.48 12.60
N LYS A 16 -6.38 2.08 11.44
CA LYS A 16 -7.59 1.75 10.67
C LYS A 16 -7.53 0.32 10.12
N PHE A 17 -6.38 -0.08 9.57
CA PHE A 17 -6.18 -1.43 9.06
C PHE A 17 -6.38 -2.48 10.17
N VAL A 18 -5.75 -2.26 11.34
CA VAL A 18 -5.89 -3.20 12.47
C VAL A 18 -7.33 -3.29 12.97
N ARG A 19 -8.07 -2.17 13.00
CA ARG A 19 -9.51 -2.23 13.34
C ARG A 19 -10.31 -3.04 12.34
N ALA A 20 -10.04 -2.88 11.04
CA ALA A 20 -10.69 -3.68 10.00
C ALA A 20 -10.36 -5.18 10.16
N ALA A 21 -9.08 -5.51 10.41
CA ALA A 21 -8.67 -6.89 10.67
C ALA A 21 -9.31 -7.47 11.95
N THR A 22 -9.42 -6.67 13.02
CA THR A 22 -10.09 -7.10 14.24
C THR A 22 -11.58 -7.35 13.99
N LEU A 23 -12.26 -6.46 13.27
CA LEU A 23 -13.67 -6.65 12.90
C LEU A 23 -13.86 -7.92 12.06
N ALA A 24 -12.98 -8.14 11.07
CA ALA A 24 -13.01 -9.34 10.23
C ALA A 24 -12.85 -10.62 11.09
N LEU A 25 -11.96 -10.57 12.09
CA LEU A 25 -11.76 -11.66 13.05
C LEU A 25 -13.00 -11.91 13.91
N ASP A 26 -13.56 -10.85 14.51
CA ASP A 26 -14.69 -10.92 15.44
C ASP A 26 -15.96 -11.43 14.75
N GLU A 27 -16.18 -11.02 13.50
CA GLU A 27 -17.33 -11.43 12.68
C GLU A 27 -17.08 -12.70 11.85
N ASN A 28 -15.85 -13.23 11.87
CA ASN A 28 -15.42 -14.38 11.07
C ASN A 28 -15.70 -14.18 9.56
N ILE A 29 -15.37 -13.01 9.04
CA ILE A 29 -15.55 -12.65 7.62
C ILE A 29 -14.19 -12.38 6.96
N PRO A 30 -14.01 -12.73 5.67
CA PRO A 30 -12.78 -12.44 4.95
C PRO A 30 -12.43 -10.95 4.89
N LEU A 31 -11.14 -10.64 4.95
CA LEU A 31 -10.63 -9.28 4.75
C LEU A 31 -10.06 -9.14 3.34
N VAL A 32 -10.45 -8.08 2.62
CA VAL A 32 -9.87 -7.70 1.33
C VAL A 32 -9.29 -6.29 1.45
N CYS A 33 -8.02 -6.12 1.12
CA CYS A 33 -7.35 -4.83 1.16
C CYS A 33 -6.83 -4.44 -0.21
N PHE A 34 -7.19 -3.25 -0.69
CA PHE A 34 -6.61 -2.63 -1.88
C PHE A 34 -5.48 -1.70 -1.43
N ALA A 35 -4.25 -2.04 -1.79
CA ALA A 35 -3.06 -1.32 -1.38
C ALA A 35 -2.53 -0.43 -2.51
N ALA A 36 -2.36 0.88 -2.22
CA ALA A 36 -1.66 1.85 -3.05
C ALA A 36 -0.82 2.72 -2.13
N SER A 37 0.52 2.54 -2.11
CA SER A 37 1.35 3.20 -1.12
C SER A 37 2.82 3.28 -1.51
N GLY A 38 3.46 4.40 -1.19
CA GLY A 38 4.92 4.56 -1.25
C GLY A 38 5.66 4.00 -0.04
N GLY A 39 4.98 3.49 0.98
CA GLY A 39 5.60 2.87 2.15
C GLY A 39 5.29 3.53 3.49
N ALA A 40 6.20 3.40 4.46
CA ALA A 40 6.06 4.01 5.78
C ALA A 40 6.26 5.53 5.71
N ARG A 41 5.41 6.28 6.41
CA ARG A 41 5.44 7.75 6.41
C ARG A 41 6.64 8.30 7.18
N MET A 42 7.57 8.92 6.48
CA MET A 42 8.80 9.45 7.08
C MET A 42 8.55 10.54 8.12
N GLN A 43 7.53 11.37 7.93
CA GLN A 43 7.17 12.46 8.84
C GLN A 43 6.73 11.97 10.23
N GLU A 44 6.27 10.75 10.34
CA GLU A 44 5.91 10.12 11.61
C GLU A 44 7.02 9.24 12.19
N ALA A 45 8.18 9.19 11.54
CA ALA A 45 9.38 8.49 11.99
C ALA A 45 9.09 7.08 12.55
N LEU A 46 9.49 6.80 13.79
CA LEU A 46 9.31 5.49 14.42
C LEU A 46 7.84 5.06 14.53
N PHE A 47 6.91 6.00 14.70
CA PHE A 47 5.48 5.65 14.80
C PHE A 47 4.96 5.00 13.52
N SER A 48 5.42 5.44 12.34
CA SER A 48 5.05 4.80 11.08
C SER A 48 5.69 3.41 10.92
N LEU A 49 6.93 3.22 11.35
CA LEU A 49 7.60 1.93 11.32
C LEU A 49 6.90 0.91 12.25
N MET A 50 6.47 1.34 13.43
CA MET A 50 5.74 0.48 14.37
C MET A 50 4.38 0.00 13.81
N GLN A 51 3.82 0.69 12.81
CA GLN A 51 2.61 0.20 12.14
C GLN A 51 2.86 -1.09 11.36
N MET A 52 4.04 -1.31 10.83
CA MET A 52 4.38 -2.56 10.14
C MET A 52 4.23 -3.76 11.08
N ALA A 53 4.82 -3.69 12.27
CA ALA A 53 4.69 -4.74 13.28
C ALA A 53 3.22 -4.92 13.72
N LYS A 54 2.51 -3.80 13.91
CA LYS A 54 1.12 -3.80 14.36
C LYS A 54 0.17 -4.44 13.36
N THR A 55 0.32 -4.13 12.06
CA THR A 55 -0.50 -4.70 10.99
C THR A 55 -0.18 -6.17 10.77
N SER A 56 1.11 -6.56 10.79
CA SER A 56 1.53 -7.96 10.66
C SER A 56 1.01 -8.82 11.81
N ALA A 57 1.03 -8.31 13.06
CA ALA A 57 0.46 -9.01 14.20
C ALA A 57 -1.06 -9.20 14.10
N ALA A 58 -1.78 -8.24 13.50
CA ALA A 58 -3.21 -8.37 13.26
C ALA A 58 -3.51 -9.44 12.19
N LEU A 59 -2.72 -9.50 11.13
CA LEU A 59 -2.84 -10.52 10.08
C LEU A 59 -2.52 -11.91 10.60
N GLU A 60 -1.51 -12.04 11.48
CA GLU A 60 -1.21 -13.33 12.12
C GLU A 60 -2.41 -13.86 12.92
N LYS A 61 -3.17 -12.99 13.59
CA LYS A 61 -4.39 -13.40 14.30
C LYS A 61 -5.47 -13.91 13.34
N LEU A 62 -5.67 -13.26 12.17
CA LEU A 62 -6.58 -13.74 11.13
C LEU A 62 -6.16 -15.14 10.66
N LYS A 63 -4.86 -15.30 10.35
CA LYS A 63 -4.30 -16.58 9.91
C LYS A 63 -4.52 -17.70 10.93
N GLN A 64 -4.26 -17.46 12.22
CA GLN A 64 -4.48 -18.42 13.28
C GLN A 64 -5.97 -18.81 13.45
N ALA A 65 -6.87 -17.88 13.15
CA ALA A 65 -8.31 -18.14 13.17
C ALA A 65 -8.84 -18.75 11.86
N GLY A 66 -8.01 -18.88 10.82
CA GLY A 66 -8.44 -19.36 9.50
C GLY A 66 -9.31 -18.38 8.73
N VAL A 67 -9.26 -17.08 9.07
CA VAL A 67 -10.00 -16.02 8.38
C VAL A 67 -9.18 -15.53 7.19
N PRO A 68 -9.68 -15.69 5.93
CA PRO A 68 -8.91 -15.35 4.75
C PRO A 68 -8.61 -13.86 4.63
N TYR A 69 -7.38 -13.55 4.22
CA TYR A 69 -6.94 -12.21 3.86
C TYR A 69 -6.48 -12.15 2.40
N ILE A 70 -7.13 -11.35 1.57
CA ILE A 70 -6.75 -11.10 0.18
C ILE A 70 -6.15 -9.72 0.07
N SER A 71 -4.92 -9.64 -0.43
CA SER A 71 -4.27 -8.39 -0.77
C SER A 71 -4.37 -8.11 -2.26
N VAL A 72 -4.89 -6.94 -2.61
CA VAL A 72 -4.94 -6.45 -3.99
C VAL A 72 -3.92 -5.31 -4.13
N LEU A 73 -2.88 -5.57 -4.91
CA LEU A 73 -1.76 -4.67 -5.13
C LEU A 73 -2.07 -3.79 -6.34
N THR A 74 -2.28 -2.51 -6.10
CA THR A 74 -2.52 -1.52 -7.17
C THR A 74 -1.22 -0.75 -7.49
N ASP A 75 -1.26 0.23 -8.37
CA ASP A 75 -0.09 1.00 -8.77
C ASP A 75 0.01 2.32 -7.97
N PRO A 76 1.12 2.58 -7.26
CA PRO A 76 2.22 1.67 -6.88
C PRO A 76 2.09 1.10 -5.46
N VAL A 77 2.86 0.04 -5.13
CA VAL A 77 2.99 -0.48 -3.75
C VAL A 77 4.46 -0.67 -3.40
N PHE A 78 4.96 0.09 -2.41
CA PHE A 78 6.36 0.09 -2.03
C PHE A 78 6.63 0.11 -0.52
N GLY A 79 7.91 -0.06 -0.20
CA GLY A 79 8.51 0.20 1.11
C GLY A 79 7.89 -0.60 2.25
N GLY A 80 7.66 0.07 3.38
CA GLY A 80 7.12 -0.57 4.58
C GLY A 80 5.73 -1.17 4.43
N VAL A 81 4.91 -0.71 3.47
CA VAL A 81 3.59 -1.27 3.20
C VAL A 81 3.72 -2.60 2.47
N SER A 82 4.55 -2.70 1.42
CA SER A 82 4.83 -3.99 0.78
C SER A 82 5.52 -4.96 1.75
N ALA A 83 6.46 -4.50 2.58
CA ALA A 83 7.13 -5.34 3.57
C ALA A 83 6.27 -5.73 4.78
N SER A 84 5.00 -5.36 4.80
CA SER A 84 4.08 -5.70 5.88
C SER A 84 2.73 -6.15 5.32
N LEU A 85 1.67 -5.34 5.47
CA LEU A 85 0.31 -5.77 5.16
C LEU A 85 0.09 -6.16 3.68
N ALA A 86 0.78 -5.52 2.72
CA ALA A 86 0.45 -5.69 1.32
C ALA A 86 0.94 -7.03 0.72
N MET A 87 2.01 -7.62 1.25
CA MET A 87 2.55 -8.91 0.75
C MET A 87 2.29 -10.09 1.70
N LEU A 88 1.45 -9.90 2.70
CA LEU A 88 1.07 -10.94 3.67
C LEU A 88 -0.33 -11.51 3.42
N GLY A 89 -0.88 -11.33 2.19
CA GLY A 89 -2.13 -11.96 1.81
C GLY A 89 -2.02 -13.48 1.71
N ASP A 90 -3.09 -14.20 2.02
CA ASP A 90 -3.22 -15.61 1.63
C ASP A 90 -3.24 -15.73 0.10
N LEU A 91 -3.69 -14.67 -0.57
CA LEU A 91 -3.53 -14.42 -2.00
C LEU A 91 -3.15 -12.97 -2.24
N ASN A 92 -2.10 -12.77 -3.04
CA ASN A 92 -1.62 -11.48 -3.51
C ASN A 92 -2.00 -11.29 -4.97
N ILE A 93 -3.02 -10.46 -5.22
CA ILE A 93 -3.54 -10.17 -6.56
C ILE A 93 -2.99 -8.83 -7.02
N ALA A 94 -2.41 -8.74 -8.20
CA ALA A 94 -1.93 -7.48 -8.76
C ALA A 94 -2.84 -6.98 -9.89
N GLU A 95 -2.90 -5.66 -10.07
CA GLU A 95 -3.44 -5.07 -11.29
C GLU A 95 -2.39 -5.16 -12.43
N PRO A 96 -2.83 -5.20 -13.71
CA PRO A 96 -1.90 -5.20 -14.82
C PRO A 96 -0.96 -4.01 -14.78
N ASN A 97 0.33 -4.24 -15.07
CA ASN A 97 1.38 -3.24 -15.13
C ASN A 97 1.59 -2.46 -13.81
N ALA A 98 1.05 -2.91 -12.69
CA ALA A 98 1.27 -2.29 -11.38
C ALA A 98 2.74 -2.36 -10.97
N LEU A 99 3.28 -1.26 -10.44
CA LEU A 99 4.67 -1.16 -9.99
C LEU A 99 4.72 -1.53 -8.50
N ILE A 100 5.34 -2.66 -8.17
CA ILE A 100 5.32 -3.25 -6.84
C ILE A 100 6.74 -3.65 -6.45
N GLY A 101 7.18 -3.25 -5.27
CA GLY A 101 8.52 -3.60 -4.77
C GLY A 101 8.77 -3.08 -3.37
N PHE A 102 10.01 -3.18 -2.91
CA PHE A 102 10.43 -2.58 -1.64
C PHE A 102 11.13 -1.24 -1.88
N ALA A 103 12.28 -1.24 -2.52
CA ALA A 103 12.93 -0.02 -2.98
C ALA A 103 12.50 0.30 -4.41
N GLY A 104 12.25 1.58 -4.71
CA GLY A 104 11.91 1.99 -6.07
C GLY A 104 13.05 1.75 -7.07
N PRO A 105 12.74 1.56 -8.38
CA PRO A 105 13.74 1.26 -9.40
C PRO A 105 14.91 2.24 -9.41
N ARG A 106 14.63 3.54 -9.34
CA ARG A 106 15.66 4.59 -9.29
C ARG A 106 16.63 4.45 -8.12
N VAL A 107 16.12 4.05 -6.95
CA VAL A 107 16.95 3.85 -5.76
C VAL A 107 17.87 2.65 -5.96
N ILE A 108 17.36 1.58 -6.55
CA ILE A 108 18.12 0.37 -6.84
C ILE A 108 19.23 0.69 -7.85
N GLU A 109 18.91 1.32 -8.99
CA GLU A 109 19.87 1.70 -10.03
C GLU A 109 20.99 2.59 -9.48
N GLN A 110 20.64 3.58 -8.65
CA GLN A 110 21.63 4.46 -8.03
C GLN A 110 22.53 3.74 -7.02
N THR A 111 22.00 2.74 -6.31
CA THR A 111 22.74 1.99 -5.29
C THR A 111 23.63 0.92 -5.91
N VAL A 112 23.08 0.12 -6.81
CA VAL A 112 23.78 -1.00 -7.47
C VAL A 112 24.62 -0.50 -8.65
N ARG A 113 24.25 0.64 -9.25
CA ARG A 113 24.88 1.25 -10.44
C ARG A 113 24.79 0.35 -11.68
N GLU A 114 23.70 -0.39 -11.79
CA GLU A 114 23.38 -1.24 -12.94
C GLU A 114 22.04 -0.82 -13.53
N THR A 115 21.87 -1.08 -14.82
CA THR A 115 20.60 -0.87 -15.52
C THR A 115 19.69 -2.04 -15.21
N LEU A 116 18.46 -1.75 -14.76
CA LEU A 116 17.48 -2.78 -14.45
C LEU A 116 16.87 -3.36 -15.73
N PRO A 117 16.46 -4.65 -15.73
CA PRO A 117 15.75 -5.25 -16.85
C PRO A 117 14.45 -4.50 -17.19
N GLU A 118 14.05 -4.57 -18.45
CA GLU A 118 12.75 -4.05 -18.86
C GLU A 118 11.62 -4.74 -18.11
N GLY A 119 10.63 -3.96 -17.65
CA GLY A 119 9.52 -4.49 -16.86
C GLY A 119 9.86 -4.82 -15.41
N PHE A 120 11.06 -4.54 -14.94
CA PHE A 120 11.46 -4.82 -13.55
C PHE A 120 10.47 -4.24 -12.53
N GLN A 121 10.08 -5.03 -11.54
CA GLN A 121 9.07 -4.71 -10.52
C GLN A 121 7.64 -4.46 -11.06
N ARG A 122 7.36 -4.71 -12.34
CA ARG A 122 5.99 -4.75 -12.84
C ARG A 122 5.30 -6.05 -12.44
N SER A 123 3.99 -6.00 -12.34
CA SER A 123 3.17 -7.16 -11.94
C SER A 123 3.43 -8.40 -12.78
N GLU A 124 3.65 -8.25 -14.10
CA GLU A 124 3.97 -9.34 -15.02
C GLU A 124 5.29 -10.00 -14.66
N PHE A 125 6.33 -9.19 -14.44
CA PHE A 125 7.64 -9.66 -13.97
C PHE A 125 7.53 -10.40 -12.63
N LEU A 126 6.75 -9.86 -11.70
CA LEU A 126 6.55 -10.44 -10.37
C LEU A 126 5.75 -11.75 -10.41
N LEU A 127 4.81 -11.87 -11.34
CA LEU A 127 4.06 -13.12 -11.57
C LEU A 127 4.99 -14.23 -12.08
N GLU A 128 5.85 -13.93 -13.04
CA GLU A 128 6.84 -14.87 -13.57
C GLU A 128 7.82 -15.36 -12.50
N HIS A 129 8.14 -14.50 -11.53
CA HIS A 129 9.03 -14.82 -10.42
C HIS A 129 8.31 -15.32 -9.16
N GLY A 130 7.00 -15.57 -9.22
CA GLY A 130 6.23 -16.15 -8.13
C GLY A 130 6.02 -15.23 -6.92
N THR A 131 6.16 -13.91 -7.10
CA THR A 131 5.96 -12.93 -6.02
C THR A 131 4.48 -12.59 -5.84
N VAL A 132 3.69 -12.62 -6.91
CA VAL A 132 2.23 -12.45 -6.90
C VAL A 132 1.56 -13.70 -7.47
N ASP A 133 0.34 -13.97 -7.02
CA ASP A 133 -0.37 -15.20 -7.38
C ASP A 133 -1.16 -15.08 -8.69
N MET A 134 -1.65 -13.88 -8.97
CA MET A 134 -2.40 -13.61 -10.21
C MET A 134 -2.42 -12.12 -10.56
N ILE A 135 -2.62 -11.84 -11.85
CA ILE A 135 -2.89 -10.49 -12.36
C ILE A 135 -4.36 -10.44 -12.79
N VAL A 136 -5.09 -9.43 -12.29
CA VAL A 136 -6.52 -9.28 -12.58
C VAL A 136 -6.83 -7.83 -12.93
N HIS A 137 -7.45 -7.62 -14.09
CA HIS A 137 -7.89 -6.29 -14.50
C HIS A 137 -9.02 -5.78 -13.59
N ARG A 138 -9.03 -4.48 -13.30
CA ARG A 138 -9.97 -3.85 -12.36
C ARG A 138 -11.44 -4.18 -12.66
N HIS A 139 -11.83 -4.25 -13.93
CA HIS A 139 -13.20 -4.59 -14.33
C HIS A 139 -13.61 -6.02 -13.97
N GLU A 140 -12.64 -6.94 -13.87
CA GLU A 140 -12.87 -8.33 -13.51
C GLU A 140 -12.65 -8.61 -12.01
N MET A 141 -12.05 -7.65 -11.30
CA MET A 141 -11.59 -7.81 -9.93
C MET A 141 -12.71 -8.28 -8.98
N ARG A 142 -13.88 -7.67 -9.06
CA ARG A 142 -15.05 -8.05 -8.23
C ARG A 142 -15.45 -9.51 -8.43
N ALA A 143 -15.56 -9.94 -9.68
CA ALA A 143 -15.96 -11.31 -10.01
C ALA A 143 -14.90 -12.32 -9.58
N ARG A 144 -13.61 -12.01 -9.82
CA ARG A 144 -12.49 -12.85 -9.47
C ARG A 144 -12.32 -13.01 -7.97
N VAL A 145 -12.26 -11.89 -7.22
CA VAL A 145 -12.17 -11.89 -5.75
C VAL A 145 -13.37 -12.63 -5.14
N GLY A 146 -14.58 -12.36 -5.61
CA GLY A 146 -15.77 -13.06 -5.14
C GLY A 146 -15.74 -14.57 -5.39
N SER A 147 -15.19 -15.02 -6.54
CA SER A 147 -15.01 -16.44 -6.82
C SER A 147 -13.99 -17.09 -5.89
N VAL A 148 -12.88 -16.41 -5.63
CA VAL A 148 -11.84 -16.89 -4.71
C VAL A 148 -12.36 -16.99 -3.28
N LEU A 149 -13.05 -15.94 -2.80
CA LEU A 149 -13.61 -15.90 -1.45
C LEU A 149 -14.61 -17.04 -1.22
N ARG A 150 -15.50 -17.30 -2.16
CA ARG A 150 -16.44 -18.45 -2.05
C ARG A 150 -15.72 -19.78 -1.86
N LYS A 151 -14.60 -19.98 -2.56
CA LYS A 151 -13.80 -21.21 -2.41
C LYS A 151 -13.11 -21.27 -1.05
N LEU A 152 -12.53 -20.15 -0.60
CA LEU A 152 -11.81 -20.09 0.69
C LEU A 152 -12.74 -20.22 1.90
N THR A 153 -13.98 -19.73 1.78
CA THR A 153 -14.97 -19.78 2.86
C THR A 153 -15.92 -20.98 2.76
N HIS A 154 -15.71 -21.87 1.79
CA HIS A 154 -16.56 -23.04 1.54
C HIS A 154 -18.06 -22.72 1.36
N HIS A 155 -18.36 -21.52 0.85
CA HIS A 155 -19.73 -21.13 0.51
C HIS A 155 -20.08 -21.67 -0.88
N ASP A 156 -21.00 -22.62 -0.94
CA ASP A 156 -21.52 -23.12 -2.21
C ASP A 156 -22.25 -22.03 -2.99
N VAL A 157 -22.03 -22.02 -4.30
CA VAL A 157 -22.71 -21.09 -5.21
C VAL A 157 -24.17 -21.52 -5.28
N THR A 158 -25.07 -20.82 -4.59
CA THR A 158 -26.48 -20.89 -4.96
C THR A 158 -26.58 -20.27 -6.37
N PRO A 159 -27.02 -21.03 -7.40
CA PRO A 159 -27.14 -20.46 -8.74
C PRO A 159 -28.08 -19.25 -8.69
N VAL A 160 -27.66 -18.14 -9.30
CA VAL A 160 -28.41 -16.86 -9.35
C VAL A 160 -29.73 -16.99 -10.13
N SER A 161 -30.15 -18.18 -10.54
CA SER A 161 -31.41 -18.45 -11.25
C SER A 161 -32.68 -18.31 -10.42
N SER A 162 -32.59 -17.93 -9.14
CA SER A 162 -33.76 -17.75 -8.26
C SER A 162 -33.96 -16.32 -7.75
N LEU A 163 -33.22 -15.33 -8.26
CA LEU A 163 -33.60 -13.92 -8.04
C LEU A 163 -34.68 -13.57 -9.04
N SER A 164 -35.94 -13.57 -8.59
CA SER A 164 -37.07 -13.05 -9.31
C SER A 164 -36.80 -11.60 -9.75
N THR A 165 -37.07 -11.31 -11.01
CA THR A 165 -36.93 -10.00 -11.66
C THR A 165 -38.02 -9.00 -11.22
N ASP A 166 -38.43 -8.99 -9.97
CA ASP A 166 -39.56 -8.20 -9.48
C ASP A 166 -39.14 -6.96 -8.64
N ASP A 167 -37.93 -6.43 -8.83
CA ASP A 167 -37.60 -5.08 -8.33
C ASP A 167 -36.70 -4.33 -9.32
N ALA A 168 -37.25 -4.07 -10.52
CA ALA A 168 -36.66 -3.12 -11.47
C ALA A 168 -37.28 -1.75 -11.26
N ASP A 169 -36.95 -1.10 -10.15
CA ASP A 169 -37.06 0.36 -10.01
C ASP A 169 -35.77 0.89 -9.39
N VAL A 170 -34.73 0.92 -10.20
CA VAL A 170 -33.52 1.67 -9.90
C VAL A 170 -33.52 2.88 -10.82
N SER A 171 -34.06 3.99 -10.30
CA SER A 171 -33.89 5.33 -10.83
C SER A 171 -32.43 5.56 -11.25
N GLU A 172 -32.25 6.14 -12.44
CA GLU A 172 -30.99 6.46 -13.09
C GLU A 172 -29.97 7.12 -12.12
N PRO A 173 -28.68 6.80 -12.22
CA PRO A 173 -27.66 7.52 -11.46
C PRO A 173 -27.58 8.95 -12.01
N ILE A 174 -27.79 9.92 -11.12
CA ILE A 174 -27.50 11.33 -11.38
C ILE A 174 -25.98 11.44 -11.59
N VAL A 175 -25.57 11.48 -12.85
CA VAL A 175 -24.21 11.88 -13.23
C VAL A 175 -24.21 13.41 -13.21
N GLU A 176 -23.87 14.01 -12.08
CA GLU A 176 -23.46 15.40 -12.04
C GLU A 176 -22.11 15.52 -12.75
N GLU A 177 -22.13 16.10 -13.93
CA GLU A 177 -20.94 16.54 -14.66
C GLU A 177 -20.24 17.61 -13.84
N ALA A 178 -19.21 17.21 -13.08
CA ALA A 178 -18.29 18.15 -12.46
C ALA A 178 -17.45 18.78 -13.57
N THR A 179 -17.82 19.99 -13.97
CA THR A 179 -17.02 20.86 -14.84
C THR A 179 -15.69 21.14 -14.18
N LEU A 180 -14.61 20.70 -14.84
CA LEU A 180 -13.24 21.10 -14.57
C LEU A 180 -13.08 22.60 -14.83
N ALA A 181 -13.15 23.40 -13.79
CA ALA A 181 -12.73 24.79 -13.82
C ALA A 181 -11.58 24.97 -12.80
N ASP A 182 -10.49 25.50 -13.32
CA ASP A 182 -9.35 26.10 -12.60
C ASP A 182 -8.50 25.21 -11.68
N THR A 183 -7.53 24.52 -12.28
CA THR A 183 -6.25 24.27 -11.63
C THR A 183 -5.32 25.45 -11.88
N ALA A 184 -5.40 26.46 -11.01
CA ALA A 184 -4.40 27.51 -10.95
C ALA A 184 -3.05 26.92 -10.50
N ASP A 185 -1.99 27.32 -11.21
CA ASP A 185 -0.58 27.08 -10.99
C ASP A 185 -0.18 27.09 -9.49
N VAL A 186 0.21 25.94 -8.98
CA VAL A 186 1.01 25.85 -7.77
C VAL A 186 2.45 25.66 -8.21
N THR A 187 3.16 26.78 -8.35
CA THR A 187 4.61 26.82 -8.49
C THR A 187 5.24 26.36 -7.17
N PHE A 188 5.93 25.24 -7.20
CA PHE A 188 6.80 24.83 -6.10
C PHE A 188 7.99 25.76 -6.02
N GLU A 189 8.01 26.70 -5.09
CA GLU A 189 9.24 27.38 -4.70
C GLU A 189 10.19 26.38 -4.04
N SER A 190 11.36 26.25 -4.64
CA SER A 190 12.47 25.46 -4.15
C SER A 190 12.96 26.05 -2.82
N ILE A 191 12.80 25.30 -1.73
CA ILE A 191 13.40 25.63 -0.42
C ILE A 191 14.90 25.43 -0.55
N GLU A 192 15.66 26.54 -0.58
CA GLU A 192 17.12 26.50 -0.50
C GLU A 192 17.56 25.91 0.86
N PRO A 193 18.60 25.07 0.89
CA PRO A 193 19.12 24.56 2.16
C PRO A 193 19.80 25.69 2.94
N ALA A 194 19.45 25.83 4.21
CA ALA A 194 20.03 26.79 5.14
C ALA A 194 21.57 26.71 5.15
N LYS A 195 22.23 27.83 4.91
CA LYS A 195 23.69 27.98 5.00
C LYS A 195 24.14 27.67 6.42
N LYS A 196 25.07 26.71 6.55
CA LYS A 196 25.81 26.49 7.79
C LYS A 196 26.68 27.72 8.09
N ASP A 197 26.37 28.40 9.15
CA ASP A 197 27.28 29.41 9.76
C ASP A 197 28.51 28.70 10.32
N THR A 198 29.62 28.82 9.60
CA THR A 198 30.95 28.51 10.11
C THR A 198 31.58 29.78 10.62
N SER A 199 31.29 30.13 11.85
CA SER A 199 32.08 31.12 12.61
C SER A 199 32.09 30.77 14.10
N SER A 200 33.02 29.93 14.49
CA SER A 200 33.49 29.91 15.86
C SER A 200 35.02 29.78 15.82
N THR A 201 35.63 30.93 15.96
CA THR A 201 37.06 31.16 16.12
C THR A 201 37.64 30.38 17.28
N ALA A 202 38.72 29.66 16.99
CA ALA A 202 39.65 29.14 17.97
C ALA A 202 40.17 30.26 18.92
N LYS A 203 40.09 30.06 20.21
CA LYS A 203 40.98 30.65 21.20
C LYS A 203 41.80 29.56 21.82
N SER A 204 43.08 29.56 21.45
CA SER A 204 44.17 28.93 22.16
C SER A 204 44.37 29.61 23.52
N ASP A 205 44.33 28.88 24.60
CA ASP A 205 44.98 29.25 25.83
C ASP A 205 45.93 28.12 26.24
N ASP A 206 47.18 28.54 26.10
CA ASP A 206 48.42 27.93 26.61
C ASP A 206 48.46 28.04 28.14
N HIS A 207 48.54 26.92 28.84
CA HIS A 207 49.02 26.89 30.22
C HIS A 207 49.89 25.66 30.47
N THR A 208 51.18 25.87 30.20
CA THR A 208 52.28 25.18 30.88
C THR A 208 52.28 25.52 32.36
N ARG A 209 52.39 24.52 33.28
CA ARG A 209 53.42 24.36 34.31
C ARG A 209 53.02 23.47 35.49
N ASN A 210 53.90 22.53 35.74
CA ASN A 210 54.41 22.05 37.05
C ASN A 210 53.48 21.24 37.99
N ALA A 211 53.75 20.03 38.15
CA ALA A 211 54.46 19.27 39.17
C ALA A 211 54.24 17.77 38.94
#